data_f78c8733c76cd983897b5f67576150c5
#
_entry.id   f78c8733c76cd983897b5f67576150c5
#
_cell.length_a   1.000
_cell.length_b   1.000
_cell.length_c   1.000
_cell.angle_alpha   90.00
_cell.angle_beta   90.00
_cell.angle_gamma   90.00
#
_symmetry.space_group_name_H-M   'P 1'
#
loop_
_entity.id
_entity.type
_entity.pdbx_description
1 polymer ?
#
loop_
_entity_poly.entity_id
_entity_poly.type
_entity_poly.pdbx_seq_one_letter_code
_entity_poly.pdbx_strand_id
1 'polypeptide(L)'
;MTTPVLQTLHRIYPRAVIDMVVDKRSRDLFVHCPYRGELFEKDKQAFMRGFPRLVFRLARKRYRLAVDLRTDGLLCLIRAGKKLGKWNGDASATHAVEKHLSVVRTLAGDKSVYHCCLWPGDEDLSFAGRMLEQVKSKKTLCIAPGANAAKKIWSWKSFRELINRIDRDFDSVVLLGSRRDRPIAEEITAGINLQALNLCGETSLLQAAAILAHASLFIGNDSGLGHMAAAAGAPTCTLFGPGQPEKYRPWGDAAVWLTGRNRQVNDISVDDVIRHLELNRLLA
;
A
#
# COMPACT_ATOMS: atom_id res chain seq x y z
N MET A 1 -3.04 -2.98 4.12
CA MET A 1 -4.26 -3.82 4.28
C MET A 1 -4.55 -4.26 5.73
N THR A 2 -3.63 -4.14 6.67
CA THR A 2 -3.86 -4.47 8.10
C THR A 2 -4.13 -3.25 8.98
N THR A 3 -3.89 -2.05 8.47
CA THR A 3 -4.09 -0.79 9.21
C THR A 3 -5.54 -0.56 9.65
N PRO A 4 -6.59 -0.99 8.92
CA PRO A 4 -7.97 -0.95 9.41
C PRO A 4 -8.18 -1.70 10.73
N VAL A 5 -7.51 -2.84 10.91
CA VAL A 5 -7.58 -3.60 12.19
C VAL A 5 -6.95 -2.81 13.33
N LEU A 6 -5.77 -2.18 13.08
CA LEU A 6 -5.09 -1.37 14.08
C LEU A 6 -5.95 -0.16 14.50
N GLN A 7 -6.54 0.53 13.53
CA GLN A 7 -7.44 1.66 13.80
C GLN A 7 -8.69 1.21 14.57
N THR A 8 -9.29 0.08 14.17
CA THR A 8 -10.43 -0.51 14.87
C THR A 8 -10.08 -0.84 16.32
N LEU A 9 -8.94 -1.48 16.55
CA LEU A 9 -8.48 -1.80 17.91
C LEU A 9 -8.23 -0.54 18.74
N HIS A 10 -7.62 0.48 18.16
CA HIS A 10 -7.43 1.77 18.84
C HIS A 10 -8.76 2.45 19.17
N ARG A 11 -9.73 2.41 18.25
CA ARG A 11 -11.08 2.98 18.48
C ARG A 11 -11.83 2.27 19.61
N ILE A 12 -11.65 0.95 19.76
CA ILE A 12 -12.26 0.17 20.85
C ILE A 12 -11.51 0.41 22.16
N TYR A 13 -10.20 0.49 22.10
CA TYR A 13 -9.30 0.61 23.24
C TYR A 13 -8.38 1.84 23.10
N PRO A 14 -8.90 3.08 23.27
CA PRO A 14 -8.15 4.30 22.97
C PRO A 14 -6.87 4.50 23.80
N ARG A 15 -6.80 3.87 24.99
CA ARG A 15 -5.65 3.96 25.90
C ARG A 15 -4.68 2.76 25.74
N ALA A 16 -4.97 1.84 24.82
CA ALA A 16 -4.12 0.68 24.65
C ALA A 16 -2.89 1.02 23.82
N VAL A 17 -1.75 0.55 24.26
CA VAL A 17 -0.51 0.51 23.49
C VAL A 17 -0.48 -0.79 22.73
N ILE A 18 -0.28 -0.74 21.41
CA ILE A 18 -0.33 -1.89 20.52
C ILE A 18 1.09 -2.28 20.10
N ASP A 19 1.59 -3.36 20.67
CA ASP A 19 2.82 -4.00 20.20
C ASP A 19 2.53 -4.71 18.86
N MET A 20 3.43 -4.58 17.89
CA MET A 20 3.19 -5.09 16.53
C MET A 20 4.31 -6.01 16.08
N VAL A 21 3.95 -7.17 15.53
CA VAL A 21 4.88 -8.06 14.82
C VAL A 21 4.71 -7.80 13.33
N VAL A 22 5.73 -7.24 12.70
CA VAL A 22 5.70 -6.78 11.32
C VAL A 22 6.79 -7.44 10.46
N ASP A 23 6.54 -7.57 9.17
CA ASP A 23 7.58 -7.97 8.21
C ASP A 23 8.63 -6.86 8.13
N LYS A 24 9.91 -7.23 8.12
CA LYS A 24 11.04 -6.29 8.06
C LYS A 24 10.87 -5.22 6.96
N ARG A 25 10.35 -5.61 5.79
CA ARG A 25 10.15 -4.71 4.64
C ARG A 25 9.07 -3.66 4.84
N SER A 26 8.15 -3.88 5.76
CA SER A 26 7.04 -2.95 6.04
C SER A 26 7.12 -2.30 7.42
N ARG A 27 8.19 -2.54 8.17
CA ARG A 27 8.38 -2.00 9.52
C ARG A 27 8.27 -0.48 9.56
N ASP A 28 8.92 0.16 8.62
CA ASP A 28 9.02 1.62 8.59
C ASP A 28 7.67 2.31 8.36
N LEU A 29 6.68 1.63 7.78
CA LEU A 29 5.31 2.14 7.65
C LEU A 29 4.61 2.38 9.00
N PHE A 30 5.13 1.81 10.09
CA PHE A 30 4.51 1.87 11.42
C PHE A 30 5.30 2.72 12.43
N VAL A 31 6.45 3.31 12.05
CA VAL A 31 7.31 4.03 12.99
C VAL A 31 6.66 5.28 13.58
N HIS A 32 5.74 5.89 12.89
CA HIS A 32 4.99 7.07 13.35
C HIS A 32 3.52 6.75 13.69
N CYS A 33 3.13 5.47 13.74
CA CYS A 33 1.77 5.10 14.17
C CYS A 33 1.53 5.59 15.62
N PRO A 34 0.52 6.45 15.88
CA PRO A 34 0.41 7.17 17.16
C PRO A 34 0.04 6.27 18.35
N TYR A 35 -0.45 5.08 18.10
CA TYR A 35 -0.84 4.11 19.13
C TYR A 35 0.06 2.86 19.18
N ARG A 36 1.20 2.91 18.48
CA ARG A 36 2.16 1.81 18.52
C ARG A 36 2.91 1.72 19.85
N GLY A 37 3.13 0.50 20.28
CA GLY A 37 4.12 0.14 21.27
C GLY A 37 5.45 -0.27 20.62
N GLU A 38 5.95 -1.42 21.04
CA GLU A 38 7.17 -2.00 20.48
C GLU A 38 6.91 -2.62 19.11
N LEU A 39 7.81 -2.36 18.15
CA LEU A 39 7.80 -3.01 16.83
C LEU A 39 8.77 -4.21 16.85
N PHE A 40 8.23 -5.39 16.69
CA PHE A 40 8.96 -6.64 16.57
C PHE A 40 9.08 -7.01 15.09
N GLU A 41 10.30 -7.18 14.63
CA GLU A 41 10.55 -7.58 13.24
C GLU A 41 10.47 -9.10 13.10
N LYS A 42 9.78 -9.54 12.06
CA LYS A 42 9.79 -10.91 11.59
C LYS A 42 10.43 -10.94 10.20
N ASP A 43 11.59 -11.58 10.11
CA ASP A 43 12.24 -11.81 8.82
C ASP A 43 11.76 -13.15 8.26
N LYS A 44 11.03 -13.10 7.14
CA LYS A 44 10.54 -14.31 6.47
C LYS A 44 11.64 -15.11 5.81
N GLN A 45 12.74 -14.46 5.41
CA GLN A 45 13.86 -15.15 4.77
C GLN A 45 14.76 -15.86 5.80
N ALA A 46 14.79 -15.33 7.02
CA ALA A 46 15.54 -15.90 8.14
C ALA A 46 14.68 -16.78 9.07
N PHE A 47 13.65 -17.43 8.54
CA PHE A 47 12.56 -18.12 9.24
C PHE A 47 12.95 -18.87 10.52
N MET A 48 14.11 -19.56 10.57
CA MET A 48 14.56 -20.34 11.72
C MET A 48 15.45 -19.57 12.70
N ARG A 49 16.22 -18.55 12.25
CA ARG A 49 17.25 -17.91 13.10
C ARG A 49 16.70 -16.82 14.02
N GLY A 50 15.67 -16.08 13.62
CA GLY A 50 15.09 -14.98 14.40
C GLY A 50 13.86 -15.34 15.22
N PHE A 51 13.16 -16.43 14.87
CA PHE A 51 11.88 -16.80 15.45
C PHE A 51 11.96 -17.10 16.97
N PRO A 52 12.91 -17.90 17.49
CA PRO A 52 13.01 -18.16 18.93
C PRO A 52 13.22 -16.89 19.75
N ARG A 53 14.06 -15.96 19.25
CA ARG A 53 14.31 -14.67 19.90
C ARG A 53 13.06 -13.81 19.93
N LEU A 54 12.27 -13.79 18.83
CA LEU A 54 10.99 -13.08 18.76
C LEU A 54 10.00 -13.65 19.78
N VAL A 55 9.83 -14.98 19.80
CA VAL A 55 8.96 -15.67 20.75
C VAL A 55 9.37 -15.37 22.18
N PHE A 56 10.66 -15.48 22.51
CA PHE A 56 11.18 -15.18 23.84
C PHE A 56 10.85 -13.74 24.28
N ARG A 57 11.06 -12.75 23.41
CA ARG A 57 10.72 -11.35 23.71
C ARG A 57 9.23 -11.15 23.98
N LEU A 58 8.37 -11.75 23.14
CA LEU A 58 6.92 -11.64 23.28
C LEU A 58 6.39 -12.42 24.50
N ALA A 59 6.94 -13.60 24.79
CA ALA A 59 6.53 -14.43 25.93
C ALA A 59 6.86 -13.82 27.31
N ARG A 60 7.80 -12.87 27.37
CA ARG A 60 8.10 -12.10 28.60
C ARG A 60 7.05 -11.07 28.95
N LYS A 61 6.21 -10.70 27.99
CA LYS A 61 5.11 -9.76 28.18
C LYS A 61 3.78 -10.49 28.43
N ARG A 62 2.86 -9.84 29.11
CA ARG A 62 1.48 -10.31 29.27
C ARG A 62 0.55 -9.34 28.55
N TYR A 63 -0.18 -9.84 27.57
CA TYR A 63 -1.13 -9.06 26.79
C TYR A 63 -2.57 -9.30 27.29
N ARG A 64 -3.39 -8.28 27.26
CA ARG A 64 -4.84 -8.46 27.45
C ARG A 64 -5.49 -9.11 26.24
N LEU A 65 -5.05 -8.70 25.05
CA LEU A 65 -5.53 -9.17 23.75
C LEU A 65 -4.33 -9.44 22.85
N ALA A 66 -4.35 -10.53 22.12
CA ALA A 66 -3.45 -10.80 21.00
C ALA A 66 -4.26 -11.14 19.77
N VAL A 67 -3.91 -10.50 18.63
CA VAL A 67 -4.55 -10.69 17.34
C VAL A 67 -3.52 -11.15 16.32
N ASP A 68 -3.76 -12.29 15.67
CA ASP A 68 -2.92 -12.82 14.60
C ASP A 68 -3.72 -12.92 13.30
N LEU A 69 -3.31 -12.11 12.32
CA LEU A 69 -3.94 -12.04 11.01
C LEU A 69 -3.30 -12.99 9.98
N ARG A 70 -2.16 -13.58 10.31
CA ARG A 70 -1.34 -14.39 9.38
C ARG A 70 -1.29 -15.87 9.71
N THR A 71 -1.51 -16.23 10.97
CA THR A 71 -1.52 -17.61 11.49
C THR A 71 -0.26 -18.40 11.19
N ASP A 72 0.74 -18.14 11.93
CA ASP A 72 2.00 -18.89 11.91
C ASP A 72 2.30 -19.55 13.27
N GLY A 73 1.26 -19.77 14.07
CA GLY A 73 1.35 -20.43 15.38
C GLY A 73 1.86 -19.54 16.52
N LEU A 74 2.21 -18.28 16.24
CA LEU A 74 2.77 -17.36 17.25
C LEU A 74 1.81 -17.14 18.42
N LEU A 75 0.49 -17.10 18.18
CA LEU A 75 -0.52 -16.96 19.23
C LEU A 75 -0.45 -18.05 20.30
N CYS A 76 -0.03 -19.27 19.96
CA CYS A 76 0.08 -20.35 20.91
C CYS A 76 1.23 -20.12 21.93
N LEU A 77 2.25 -19.38 21.50
CA LEU A 77 3.51 -19.18 22.22
C LEU A 77 3.54 -17.92 23.08
N ILE A 78 2.54 -17.04 22.97
CA ILE A 78 2.48 -15.79 23.74
C ILE A 78 1.42 -15.85 24.84
N ARG A 79 1.64 -15.05 25.89
CA ARG A 79 0.73 -14.96 27.03
C ARG A 79 -0.29 -13.84 26.78
N ALA A 80 -1.55 -14.20 26.54
CA ALA A 80 -2.63 -13.25 26.35
C ALA A 80 -3.93 -13.74 26.99
N GLY A 81 -4.70 -12.81 27.56
CA GLY A 81 -6.01 -13.09 28.15
C GLY A 81 -7.05 -13.50 27.12
N LYS A 82 -7.05 -12.81 25.94
CA LYS A 82 -7.89 -13.18 24.79
C LYS A 82 -6.99 -13.31 23.55
N LYS A 83 -7.23 -14.34 22.76
CA LYS A 83 -6.48 -14.63 21.53
C LYS A 83 -7.45 -14.72 20.36
N LEU A 84 -7.21 -13.93 19.32
CA LEU A 84 -7.98 -13.96 18.07
C LEU A 84 -7.03 -14.26 16.91
N GLY A 85 -7.38 -15.22 16.12
CA GLY A 85 -6.63 -15.58 14.92
C GLY A 85 -7.51 -15.64 13.69
N LYS A 86 -6.97 -15.97 12.53
CA LYS A 86 -7.72 -16.06 11.28
C LYS A 86 -8.90 -17.02 11.34
N TRP A 87 -8.88 -18.01 12.24
CA TRP A 87 -10.00 -18.94 12.48
C TRP A 87 -11.23 -18.27 13.11
N ASN A 88 -11.07 -17.07 13.69
CA ASN A 88 -12.17 -16.26 14.19
C ASN A 88 -12.78 -15.37 13.10
N GLY A 89 -12.16 -15.33 11.92
CA GLY A 89 -12.59 -14.50 10.81
C GLY A 89 -13.68 -15.16 9.96
N ASP A 90 -14.27 -14.35 9.11
CA ASP A 90 -15.29 -14.76 8.16
C ASP A 90 -14.63 -15.43 6.93
N ALA A 91 -14.91 -16.71 6.72
CA ALA A 91 -14.38 -17.46 5.57
C ALA A 91 -14.99 -16.98 4.24
N SER A 92 -16.18 -16.36 4.26
CA SER A 92 -16.86 -15.85 3.07
C SER A 92 -16.32 -14.54 2.55
N ALA A 93 -15.63 -13.76 3.42
CA ALA A 93 -15.00 -12.51 3.01
C ALA A 93 -13.99 -12.76 1.89
N THR A 94 -14.08 -12.00 0.81
CA THR A 94 -13.20 -12.19 -0.35
C THR A 94 -11.94 -11.36 -0.23
N HIS A 95 -12.07 -10.07 0.07
CA HIS A 95 -10.95 -9.16 0.13
C HIS A 95 -10.13 -9.30 1.42
N ALA A 96 -8.81 -9.16 1.32
CA ALA A 96 -7.90 -9.31 2.46
C ALA A 96 -8.19 -8.35 3.63
N VAL A 97 -8.64 -7.12 3.36
CA VAL A 97 -9.04 -6.17 4.40
C VAL A 97 -10.25 -6.68 5.17
N GLU A 98 -11.26 -7.15 4.48
CA GLU A 98 -12.49 -7.71 5.11
C GLU A 98 -12.16 -8.95 5.94
N LYS A 99 -11.30 -9.84 5.40
CA LYS A 99 -10.82 -11.01 6.15
C LYS A 99 -10.09 -10.62 7.43
N HIS A 100 -9.23 -9.61 7.36
CA HIS A 100 -8.51 -9.15 8.54
C HIS A 100 -9.45 -8.49 9.56
N LEU A 101 -10.39 -7.65 9.12
CA LEU A 101 -11.37 -7.00 9.99
C LEU A 101 -12.32 -8.00 10.62
N SER A 102 -12.72 -9.06 9.90
CA SER A 102 -13.61 -10.08 10.44
C SER A 102 -13.04 -10.78 11.67
N VAL A 103 -11.71 -10.89 11.79
CA VAL A 103 -11.04 -11.46 12.98
C VAL A 103 -11.37 -10.70 14.26
N VAL A 104 -11.56 -9.39 14.17
CA VAL A 104 -11.86 -8.53 15.33
C VAL A 104 -13.33 -8.12 15.42
N ARG A 105 -14.19 -8.60 14.50
CA ARG A 105 -15.63 -8.23 14.42
C ARG A 105 -16.34 -8.44 15.76
N THR A 106 -16.08 -9.53 16.46
CA THR A 106 -16.70 -9.83 17.77
C THR A 106 -16.34 -8.83 18.88
N LEU A 107 -15.29 -8.03 18.67
CA LEU A 107 -14.89 -6.96 19.57
C LEU A 107 -15.43 -5.61 19.11
N ALA A 108 -15.52 -5.42 17.80
CA ALA A 108 -15.72 -4.11 17.20
C ALA A 108 -17.20 -3.71 17.14
N GLY A 109 -18.10 -4.66 16.86
CA GLY A 109 -19.47 -4.33 16.53
C GLY A 109 -19.49 -3.30 15.37
N ASP A 110 -20.15 -2.18 15.60
CA ASP A 110 -20.24 -1.03 14.70
C ASP A 110 -19.03 -0.07 14.73
N LYS A 111 -18.05 -0.32 15.62
CA LYS A 111 -16.81 0.48 15.72
C LYS A 111 -15.73 0.11 14.69
N SER A 112 -16.03 -0.77 13.73
CA SER A 112 -15.09 -1.14 12.68
C SER A 112 -14.67 0.06 11.83
N VAL A 113 -13.38 0.13 11.51
CA VAL A 113 -12.80 1.14 10.62
C VAL A 113 -12.36 0.44 9.35
N TYR A 114 -12.91 0.85 8.23
CA TYR A 114 -12.69 0.15 6.94
C TYR A 114 -11.60 0.79 6.08
N HIS A 115 -11.29 2.07 6.24
CA HIS A 115 -10.25 2.72 5.44
C HIS A 115 -8.84 2.33 5.89
N CYS A 116 -7.95 2.18 4.94
CA CYS A 116 -6.51 2.07 5.20
C CYS A 116 -5.94 3.45 5.51
N CYS A 117 -4.85 3.50 6.28
CA CYS A 117 -4.11 4.74 6.50
C CYS A 117 -2.60 4.46 6.64
N LEU A 118 -1.83 5.52 6.47
CA LEU A 118 -0.39 5.58 6.71
C LEU A 118 -0.10 6.78 7.61
N TRP A 119 1.07 6.80 8.24
CA TRP A 119 1.46 7.84 9.18
C TRP A 119 2.84 8.41 8.81
N PRO A 120 2.94 9.25 7.74
CA PRO A 120 4.16 10.02 7.48
C PRO A 120 4.45 10.96 8.64
N GLY A 121 5.72 11.08 9.02
CA GLY A 121 6.18 12.07 10.00
C GLY A 121 6.45 13.44 9.37
N ASP A 122 6.76 14.44 10.20
CA ASP A 122 7.00 15.82 9.72
C ASP A 122 8.17 15.90 8.72
N GLU A 123 9.19 15.08 8.88
CA GLU A 123 10.32 15.01 7.94
C GLU A 123 9.87 14.45 6.57
N ASP A 124 8.99 13.44 6.57
CA ASP A 124 8.45 12.86 5.34
C ASP A 124 7.55 13.86 4.61
N LEU A 125 6.71 14.59 5.35
CA LEU A 125 5.85 15.65 4.83
C LEU A 125 6.66 16.81 4.25
N SER A 126 7.70 17.26 4.98
CA SER A 126 8.62 18.31 4.52
C SER A 126 9.39 17.87 3.27
N PHE A 127 9.81 16.62 3.19
CA PHE A 127 10.44 16.06 2.00
C PHE A 127 9.48 16.12 0.80
N ALA A 128 8.25 15.65 0.97
CA ALA A 128 7.24 15.66 -0.09
C ALA A 128 6.97 17.09 -0.60
N GLY A 129 6.84 18.07 0.32
CA GLY A 129 6.67 19.48 -0.03
C GLY A 129 7.80 20.00 -0.92
N ARG A 130 9.06 19.80 -0.50
CA ARG A 130 10.23 20.22 -1.30
C ARG A 130 10.31 19.56 -2.69
N MET A 131 9.92 18.29 -2.79
CA MET A 131 9.93 17.58 -4.08
C MET A 131 8.85 18.10 -5.01
N LEU A 132 7.65 18.31 -4.50
CA LEU A 132 6.52 18.79 -5.30
C LEU A 132 6.66 20.26 -5.70
N GLU A 133 7.34 21.09 -4.89
CA GLU A 133 7.70 22.46 -5.27
C GLU A 133 8.58 22.53 -6.51
N GLN A 134 9.45 21.54 -6.75
CA GLN A 134 10.31 21.49 -7.93
C GLN A 134 9.50 21.41 -9.24
N VAL A 135 8.34 20.77 -9.19
CA VAL A 135 7.45 20.60 -10.35
C VAL A 135 6.28 21.59 -10.37
N LYS A 136 6.18 22.49 -9.38
CA LYS A 136 5.17 23.57 -9.25
C LYS A 136 3.75 23.12 -9.60
N SER A 137 3.38 21.91 -9.24
CA SER A 137 2.18 21.23 -9.71
C SER A 137 1.00 21.44 -8.75
N LYS A 138 -0.18 21.70 -9.32
CA LYS A 138 -1.46 21.63 -8.61
C LYS A 138 -2.16 20.28 -8.85
N LYS A 139 -1.93 19.69 -10.02
CA LYS A 139 -2.50 18.40 -10.44
C LYS A 139 -1.37 17.43 -10.79
N THR A 140 -0.93 16.67 -9.82
CA THR A 140 0.18 15.72 -9.96
C THR A 140 -0.32 14.32 -10.32
N LEU A 141 0.17 13.79 -11.45
CA LEU A 141 0.05 12.38 -11.79
C LEU A 141 1.19 11.60 -11.13
N CYS A 142 0.89 10.58 -10.31
CA CYS A 142 1.89 9.67 -9.77
C CYS A 142 1.90 8.36 -10.54
N ILE A 143 3.07 7.91 -10.99
CA ILE A 143 3.26 6.67 -11.74
C ILE A 143 4.17 5.72 -10.98
N ALA A 144 3.78 4.45 -10.84
CA ALA A 144 4.62 3.38 -10.34
C ALA A 144 4.85 2.33 -11.43
N PRO A 145 5.93 2.46 -12.23
CA PRO A 145 6.16 1.60 -13.40
C PRO A 145 6.69 0.22 -13.02
N GLY A 146 7.20 0.04 -11.80
CA GLY A 146 7.80 -1.21 -11.33
C GLY A 146 6.82 -2.17 -10.67
N ALA A 147 7.26 -3.43 -10.55
CA ALA A 147 6.63 -4.46 -9.74
C ALA A 147 7.66 -5.49 -9.27
N ASN A 148 7.27 -6.37 -8.34
CA ASN A 148 8.14 -7.42 -7.80
C ASN A 148 8.40 -8.60 -8.76
N ALA A 149 7.75 -8.64 -9.92
CA ALA A 149 7.92 -9.68 -10.95
C ALA A 149 7.71 -9.09 -12.34
N ALA A 150 8.56 -9.46 -13.30
CA ALA A 150 8.53 -8.93 -14.68
C ALA A 150 7.15 -9.09 -15.35
N LYS A 151 6.49 -10.24 -15.14
CA LYS A 151 5.14 -10.52 -15.69
C LYS A 151 4.03 -9.61 -15.15
N LYS A 152 4.31 -8.76 -14.16
CA LYS A 152 3.40 -7.78 -13.62
C LYS A 152 3.70 -6.37 -14.11
N ILE A 153 4.75 -6.18 -14.91
CA ILE A 153 5.19 -4.87 -15.37
C ILE A 153 4.53 -4.58 -16.72
N TRP A 154 3.70 -3.56 -16.75
CA TRP A 154 3.17 -2.99 -18.00
C TRP A 154 4.26 -2.27 -18.75
N SER A 155 4.22 -2.29 -20.08
CA SER A 155 5.27 -1.73 -20.92
C SER A 155 5.55 -0.26 -20.60
N TRP A 156 6.84 0.11 -20.49
CA TRP A 156 7.22 1.51 -20.35
C TRP A 156 6.74 2.38 -21.53
N LYS A 157 6.66 1.80 -22.74
CA LYS A 157 6.12 2.47 -23.93
C LYS A 157 4.65 2.83 -23.73
N SER A 158 3.89 1.93 -23.17
CA SER A 158 2.47 2.15 -22.87
C SER A 158 2.27 3.17 -21.76
N PHE A 159 3.12 3.17 -20.71
CA PHE A 159 3.10 4.24 -19.71
C PHE A 159 3.41 5.61 -20.32
N ARG A 160 4.44 5.72 -21.17
CA ARG A 160 4.79 6.96 -21.87
C ARG A 160 3.64 7.45 -22.75
N GLU A 161 3.07 6.56 -23.57
CA GLU A 161 1.93 6.88 -24.43
C GLU A 161 0.73 7.35 -23.62
N LEU A 162 0.39 6.63 -22.54
CA LEU A 162 -0.69 7.03 -21.65
C LEU A 162 -0.49 8.44 -21.10
N ILE A 163 0.69 8.74 -20.54
CA ILE A 163 1.02 10.05 -19.97
C ILE A 163 0.84 11.15 -21.02
N ASN A 164 1.34 10.95 -22.26
CA ASN A 164 1.23 11.95 -23.33
C ASN A 164 -0.21 12.14 -23.81
N ARG A 165 -1.07 11.15 -23.67
CA ARG A 165 -2.49 11.24 -24.07
C ARG A 165 -3.39 11.91 -23.03
N ILE A 166 -2.96 11.90 -21.76
CA ILE A 166 -3.68 12.53 -20.64
C ILE A 166 -2.94 13.74 -20.07
N ASP A 167 -1.95 14.28 -20.79
CA ASP A 167 -1.10 15.37 -20.33
C ASP A 167 -1.88 16.65 -20.02
N ARG A 168 -3.04 16.86 -20.67
CA ARG A 168 -3.90 18.03 -20.45
C ARG A 168 -4.61 18.04 -19.09
N ASP A 169 -4.71 16.89 -18.45
CA ASP A 169 -5.38 16.74 -17.15
C ASP A 169 -4.45 17.01 -15.97
N PHE A 170 -3.14 17.09 -16.21
CA PHE A 170 -2.12 17.19 -15.17
C PHE A 170 -1.06 18.25 -15.50
N ASP A 171 -0.45 18.80 -14.44
CA ASP A 171 0.63 19.79 -14.57
C ASP A 171 2.00 19.11 -14.57
N SER A 172 2.10 17.97 -13.89
CA SER A 172 3.36 17.24 -13.74
C SER A 172 3.14 15.75 -13.52
N VAL A 173 4.22 14.98 -13.68
CA VAL A 173 4.27 13.57 -13.35
C VAL A 173 5.41 13.27 -12.39
N VAL A 174 5.12 12.50 -11.33
CA VAL A 174 6.10 11.98 -10.38
C VAL A 174 6.16 10.46 -10.50
N LEU A 175 7.35 9.94 -10.77
CA LEU A 175 7.58 8.50 -10.85
C LEU A 175 8.14 7.98 -9.52
N LEU A 176 7.48 6.98 -8.96
CA LEU A 176 7.83 6.34 -7.69
C LEU A 176 8.15 4.86 -7.91
N GLY A 177 9.18 4.37 -7.21
CA GLY A 177 9.60 2.99 -7.33
C GLY A 177 10.86 2.70 -6.52
N SER A 178 11.33 1.47 -6.61
CA SER A 178 12.64 1.08 -6.09
C SER A 178 13.77 1.56 -7.01
N ARG A 179 15.02 1.48 -6.55
CA ARG A 179 16.20 1.77 -7.39
C ARG A 179 16.25 0.90 -8.66
N ARG A 180 15.67 -0.30 -8.63
CA ARG A 180 15.61 -1.19 -9.81
C ARG A 180 14.65 -0.68 -10.88
N ASP A 181 13.68 0.13 -10.50
CA ASP A 181 12.65 0.67 -11.40
C ASP A 181 13.13 1.96 -12.08
N ARG A 182 14.25 2.55 -11.62
CA ARG A 182 14.82 3.78 -12.15
C ARG A 182 15.05 3.78 -13.67
N PRO A 183 15.69 2.73 -14.27
CA PRO A 183 15.90 2.70 -15.72
C PRO A 183 14.58 2.72 -16.51
N ILE A 184 13.55 2.01 -16.03
CA ILE A 184 12.21 2.04 -16.65
C ILE A 184 11.60 3.44 -16.55
N ALA A 185 11.76 4.10 -15.41
CA ALA A 185 11.27 5.45 -15.20
C ALA A 185 11.99 6.48 -16.10
N GLU A 186 13.29 6.34 -16.30
CA GLU A 186 14.09 7.15 -17.23
C GLU A 186 13.61 7.00 -18.67
N GLU A 187 13.33 5.78 -19.12
CA GLU A 187 12.74 5.54 -20.45
C GLU A 187 11.38 6.21 -20.59
N ILE A 188 10.54 6.20 -19.55
CA ILE A 188 9.25 6.86 -19.58
C ILE A 188 9.43 8.38 -19.72
N THR A 189 10.28 8.98 -18.87
CA THR A 189 10.44 10.44 -18.81
C THR A 189 11.13 11.03 -20.02
N ALA A 190 11.95 10.27 -20.74
CA ALA A 190 12.68 10.76 -21.93
C ALA A 190 11.80 11.17 -23.12
N GLY A 191 10.48 10.96 -23.08
CA GLY A 191 9.61 11.28 -24.22
C GLY A 191 8.20 11.68 -23.81
N ILE A 192 8.05 12.34 -22.65
CA ILE A 192 6.77 12.91 -22.21
C ILE A 192 6.80 14.44 -22.26
N ASN A 193 5.62 15.04 -22.42
CA ASN A 193 5.46 16.48 -22.52
C ASN A 193 5.37 17.17 -21.13
N LEU A 194 4.95 16.42 -20.10
CA LEU A 194 4.80 16.93 -18.75
C LEU A 194 6.15 17.14 -18.06
N GLN A 195 6.21 18.11 -17.15
CA GLN A 195 7.33 18.21 -16.23
C GLN A 195 7.39 16.95 -15.37
N ALA A 196 8.54 16.26 -15.42
CA ALA A 196 8.73 14.97 -14.78
C ALA A 196 9.71 15.01 -13.60
N LEU A 197 9.37 14.30 -12.53
CA LEU A 197 10.25 14.08 -11.40
C LEU A 197 10.41 12.57 -11.16
N ASN A 198 11.60 12.03 -11.44
CA ASN A 198 11.90 10.63 -11.21
C ASN A 198 12.49 10.43 -9.81
N LEU A 199 11.69 9.92 -8.89
CA LEU A 199 12.07 9.63 -7.50
C LEU A 199 12.25 8.12 -7.25
N CYS A 200 12.40 7.30 -8.30
CA CYS A 200 12.66 5.88 -8.14
C CYS A 200 14.00 5.63 -7.41
N GLY A 201 13.93 5.03 -6.23
CA GLY A 201 15.06 4.78 -5.34
C GLY A 201 15.52 5.95 -4.48
N GLU A 202 14.82 7.09 -4.53
CA GLU A 202 15.15 8.31 -3.80
C GLU A 202 14.23 8.58 -2.60
N THR A 203 13.24 7.72 -2.35
CA THR A 203 12.27 7.89 -1.28
C THR A 203 12.30 6.73 -0.29
N SER A 204 12.09 7.02 0.99
CA SER A 204 11.61 6.04 1.96
C SER A 204 10.14 5.67 1.65
N LEU A 205 9.61 4.63 2.30
CA LEU A 205 8.20 4.27 2.14
C LEU A 205 7.28 5.39 2.65
N LEU A 206 7.61 6.06 3.75
CA LEU A 206 6.77 7.13 4.30
C LEU A 206 6.89 8.43 3.51
N GLN A 207 8.07 8.73 2.95
CA GLN A 207 8.23 9.84 1.99
C GLN A 207 7.39 9.61 0.73
N ALA A 208 7.41 8.37 0.18
CA ALA A 208 6.54 8.02 -0.94
C ALA A 208 5.05 8.16 -0.56
N ALA A 209 4.65 7.73 0.66
CA ALA A 209 3.29 7.92 1.14
C ALA A 209 2.89 9.40 1.25
N ALA A 210 3.80 10.25 1.72
CA ALA A 210 3.59 11.69 1.80
C ALA A 210 3.40 12.32 0.42
N ILE A 211 4.19 11.92 -0.58
CA ILE A 211 4.01 12.36 -1.97
C ILE A 211 2.67 11.88 -2.53
N LEU A 212 2.34 10.60 -2.32
CA LEU A 212 1.09 10.00 -2.80
C LEU A 212 -0.16 10.67 -2.22
N ALA A 213 -0.08 11.24 -1.01
CA ALA A 213 -1.18 12.00 -0.42
C ALA A 213 -1.53 13.28 -1.21
N HIS A 214 -0.62 13.76 -2.06
CA HIS A 214 -0.84 14.92 -2.94
C HIS A 214 -1.13 14.52 -4.39
N ALA A 215 -1.20 13.22 -4.69
CA ALA A 215 -1.48 12.76 -6.04
C ALA A 215 -2.94 13.03 -6.42
N SER A 216 -3.15 13.70 -7.56
CA SER A 216 -4.48 13.86 -8.16
C SER A 216 -4.95 12.53 -8.78
N LEU A 217 -4.01 11.72 -9.25
CA LEU A 217 -4.23 10.36 -9.72
C LEU A 217 -2.93 9.55 -9.55
N PHE A 218 -3.07 8.30 -9.11
CA PHE A 218 -2.01 7.32 -9.15
C PHE A 218 -2.34 6.23 -10.18
N ILE A 219 -1.39 5.91 -11.04
CA ILE A 219 -1.48 4.76 -11.95
C ILE A 219 -0.22 3.90 -11.79
N GLY A 220 -0.41 2.59 -11.65
CA GLY A 220 0.74 1.69 -11.51
C GLY A 220 0.39 0.22 -11.61
N ASN A 221 1.41 -0.60 -11.64
CA ASN A 221 1.27 -2.05 -11.63
C ASN A 221 0.82 -2.57 -10.25
N ASP A 222 0.35 -3.81 -10.19
CA ASP A 222 0.06 -4.56 -8.95
C ASP A 222 1.31 -4.63 -8.05
N SER A 223 1.46 -3.63 -7.20
CA SER A 223 2.61 -3.40 -6.32
C SER A 223 2.23 -2.78 -4.98
N GLY A 224 3.19 -2.67 -4.06
CA GLY A 224 2.99 -2.03 -2.75
C GLY A 224 2.58 -0.56 -2.84
N LEU A 225 3.06 0.17 -3.87
CA LEU A 225 2.77 1.59 -4.04
C LEU A 225 1.29 1.87 -4.34
N GLY A 226 0.60 0.99 -5.10
CA GLY A 226 -0.84 1.11 -5.29
C GLY A 226 -1.62 1.02 -3.98
N HIS A 227 -1.24 0.11 -3.09
CA HIS A 227 -1.84 0.04 -1.75
C HIS A 227 -1.54 1.27 -0.89
N MET A 228 -0.35 1.85 -1.05
CA MET A 228 0.05 3.06 -0.33
C MET A 228 -0.70 4.27 -0.87
N ALA A 229 -0.89 4.38 -2.18
CA ALA A 229 -1.66 5.45 -2.81
C ALA A 229 -3.12 5.46 -2.30
N ALA A 230 -3.80 4.33 -2.35
CA ALA A 230 -5.15 4.22 -1.82
C ALA A 230 -5.23 4.48 -0.31
N ALA A 231 -4.23 4.05 0.47
CA ALA A 231 -4.15 4.30 1.90
C ALA A 231 -3.82 5.76 2.25
N ALA A 232 -3.17 6.49 1.35
CA ALA A 232 -2.91 7.92 1.43
C ALA A 232 -4.10 8.78 0.95
N GLY A 233 -5.16 8.15 0.42
CA GLY A 233 -6.37 8.83 -0.07
C GLY A 233 -6.31 9.24 -1.54
N ALA A 234 -5.27 8.89 -2.28
CA ALA A 234 -5.16 9.20 -3.70
C ALA A 234 -6.15 8.38 -4.54
N PRO A 235 -6.84 8.99 -5.51
CA PRO A 235 -7.49 8.26 -6.58
C PRO A 235 -6.49 7.32 -7.26
N THR A 236 -6.84 6.06 -7.44
CA THR A 236 -5.84 5.03 -7.77
C THR A 236 -6.36 4.11 -8.86
N CYS A 237 -5.59 3.93 -9.94
CA CYS A 237 -5.82 2.91 -10.95
C CYS A 237 -4.67 1.90 -10.94
N THR A 238 -4.98 0.62 -10.71
CA THR A 238 -3.96 -0.44 -10.65
C THR A 238 -4.14 -1.42 -11.80
N LEU A 239 -3.03 -1.68 -12.51
CA LEU A 239 -2.98 -2.59 -13.64
C LEU A 239 -2.55 -3.98 -13.17
N PHE A 240 -3.43 -4.95 -13.38
CA PHE A 240 -3.21 -6.34 -12.98
C PHE A 240 -2.89 -7.23 -14.18
N GLY A 241 -1.87 -8.04 -14.04
CA GLY A 241 -1.61 -9.22 -14.85
C GLY A 241 -2.05 -10.48 -14.09
N PRO A 242 -1.09 -11.30 -13.63
CA PRO A 242 -1.35 -12.59 -12.98
C PRO A 242 -1.84 -12.49 -11.52
N GLY A 243 -2.13 -11.29 -11.02
CA GLY A 243 -2.64 -11.04 -9.68
C GLY A 243 -4.09 -11.54 -9.46
N GLN A 244 -4.59 -11.36 -8.24
CA GLN A 244 -5.98 -11.65 -7.85
C GLN A 244 -6.59 -10.36 -7.27
N PRO A 245 -7.10 -9.45 -8.12
CA PRO A 245 -7.60 -8.15 -7.67
C PRO A 245 -8.78 -8.28 -6.71
N GLU A 246 -9.63 -9.29 -6.85
CA GLU A 246 -10.77 -9.56 -5.96
C GLU A 246 -10.30 -9.71 -4.51
N LYS A 247 -9.08 -10.23 -4.30
CA LYS A 247 -8.50 -10.47 -2.97
C LYS A 247 -7.54 -9.38 -2.52
N TYR A 248 -6.80 -8.80 -3.47
CA TYR A 248 -5.60 -8.02 -3.14
C TYR A 248 -5.51 -6.68 -3.88
N ARG A 249 -6.59 -6.15 -4.48
CA ARG A 249 -6.54 -4.80 -5.03
C ARG A 249 -6.29 -3.76 -3.93
N PRO A 250 -5.78 -2.56 -4.26
CA PRO A 250 -5.82 -1.42 -3.34
C PRO A 250 -7.23 -1.22 -2.79
N TRP A 251 -7.30 -0.88 -1.51
CA TRP A 251 -8.55 -0.74 -0.78
C TRP A 251 -8.84 0.74 -0.53
N GLY A 252 -9.89 1.26 -1.12
CA GLY A 252 -10.35 2.64 -1.04
C GLY A 252 -11.50 2.89 -2.02
N ASP A 253 -12.32 3.90 -1.74
CA ASP A 253 -13.52 4.20 -2.53
C ASP A 253 -13.17 4.69 -3.95
N ALA A 254 -12.05 5.40 -4.10
CA ALA A 254 -11.53 5.86 -5.38
C ALA A 254 -10.43 4.93 -5.96
N ALA A 255 -10.40 3.67 -5.54
CA ALA A 255 -9.43 2.69 -6.03
C ALA A 255 -10.08 1.77 -7.08
N VAL A 256 -9.68 1.95 -8.33
CA VAL A 256 -10.11 1.14 -9.47
C VAL A 256 -8.98 0.26 -9.98
N TRP A 257 -9.32 -0.73 -10.79
CA TRP A 257 -8.32 -1.63 -11.36
C TRP A 257 -8.75 -2.16 -12.73
N LEU A 258 -7.76 -2.49 -13.54
CA LEU A 258 -7.92 -3.21 -14.79
C LEU A 258 -7.14 -4.53 -14.72
N THR A 259 -7.67 -5.56 -15.36
CA THR A 259 -6.99 -6.85 -15.51
C THR A 259 -6.81 -7.15 -16.98
N GLY A 260 -5.58 -7.47 -17.38
CA GLY A 260 -5.28 -7.87 -18.75
C GLY A 260 -5.95 -9.18 -19.13
N ARG A 261 -6.29 -9.34 -20.42
CA ARG A 261 -6.80 -10.58 -20.96
C ARG A 261 -5.85 -11.72 -20.64
N ASN A 262 -6.35 -12.90 -20.39
CA ASN A 262 -5.55 -14.07 -20.01
C ASN A 262 -4.56 -13.81 -18.84
N ARG A 263 -4.83 -12.80 -18.01
CA ARG A 263 -3.95 -12.36 -16.91
C ARG A 263 -2.57 -11.89 -17.40
N GLN A 264 -2.50 -11.33 -18.59
CA GLN A 264 -1.31 -10.69 -19.14
C GLN A 264 -1.48 -9.16 -19.01
N VAL A 265 -0.61 -8.50 -18.24
CA VAL A 265 -0.71 -7.05 -18.02
C VAL A 265 -0.51 -6.25 -19.32
N ASN A 266 0.29 -6.76 -20.24
CA ASN A 266 0.55 -6.10 -21.52
C ASN A 266 -0.59 -6.27 -22.56
N ASP A 267 -1.62 -7.05 -22.24
CA ASP A 267 -2.86 -7.08 -23.03
C ASP A 267 -3.80 -5.91 -22.69
N ILE A 268 -3.46 -5.12 -21.67
CA ILE A 268 -4.16 -3.86 -21.37
C ILE A 268 -3.66 -2.80 -22.35
N SER A 269 -4.53 -2.32 -23.22
CA SER A 269 -4.20 -1.22 -24.13
C SER A 269 -4.27 0.14 -23.41
N VAL A 270 -3.61 1.15 -23.96
CA VAL A 270 -3.72 2.54 -23.47
C VAL A 270 -5.16 3.03 -23.54
N ASP A 271 -5.89 2.66 -24.61
CA ASP A 271 -7.31 3.01 -24.76
C ASP A 271 -8.18 2.39 -23.67
N ASP A 272 -7.90 1.15 -23.26
CA ASP A 272 -8.63 0.51 -22.16
C ASP A 272 -8.42 1.26 -20.85
N VAL A 273 -7.18 1.73 -20.60
CA VAL A 273 -6.87 2.50 -19.38
C VAL A 273 -7.61 3.85 -19.41
N ILE A 274 -7.51 4.61 -20.50
CA ILE A 274 -8.17 5.93 -20.62
C ILE A 274 -9.67 5.80 -20.43
N ARG A 275 -10.30 4.92 -21.21
CA ARG A 275 -11.75 4.65 -21.09
C ARG A 275 -12.17 4.25 -19.66
N HIS A 276 -11.34 3.45 -18.99
CA HIS A 276 -11.63 3.04 -17.61
C HIS A 276 -11.52 4.21 -16.63
N LEU A 277 -10.54 5.09 -16.81
CA LEU A 277 -10.38 6.30 -16.01
C LEU A 277 -11.55 7.26 -16.20
N GLU A 278 -11.99 7.50 -17.43
CA GLU A 278 -13.15 8.33 -17.79
C GLU A 278 -14.44 7.79 -17.17
N LEU A 279 -14.72 6.49 -17.33
CA LEU A 279 -15.90 5.82 -16.77
C LEU A 279 -15.96 5.93 -15.24
N ASN A 280 -14.82 5.99 -14.58
CA ASN A 280 -14.71 6.14 -13.13
C ASN A 280 -14.51 7.61 -12.69
N ARG A 281 -14.62 8.59 -13.61
CA ARG A 281 -14.45 10.03 -13.36
C ARG A 281 -13.12 10.39 -12.73
N LEU A 282 -12.05 9.71 -13.14
CA LEU A 282 -10.68 9.95 -12.70
C LEU A 282 -9.89 10.85 -13.67
N LEU A 283 -10.45 11.15 -14.86
CA LEU A 283 -10.03 12.19 -15.79
C LEU A 283 -11.16 13.20 -15.94
N ALA A 284 -10.80 14.45 -16.37
CA ALA A 284 -11.73 15.55 -16.56
C ALA A 284 -12.55 15.40 -17.85
#